data_0b7fa67403b9dd59bd937f991c680409
#
_entry.id   0b7fa67403b9dd59bd937f991c680409
#
_cell.length_a   1.000
_cell.length_b   1.000
_cell.length_c   1.000
_cell.angle_alpha   90.00
_cell.angle_beta   90.00
_cell.angle_gamma   90.00
#
_symmetry.space_group_name_H-M   'P 1'
#
loop_
_entity.id
_entity.type
_entity.pdbx_description
1 polymer ?
#
loop_
_entity_poly.entity_id
_entity_poly.type
_entity_poly.pdbx_seq_one_letter_code
_entity_poly.pdbx_strand_id
1 'polypeptide(L)'
;PAEVGLWSMRRQAQALGVAPATMLRLARAVGYSSYEDFRQPFQQALAGPRNPGLRERAAALQAAAGTAEAPGHDVLTEYQIQAMSSVCALNPAGAFDAAVQTLLNARQVGFLGTRSAFGIAFQMRYAYQLVRRNSVLIDGLGGAPAEQADNLDAGDALIVISQAPYPTATVQLARQAAQRGVALIALTDDPLSPLAVEACHTLRFAPPDRDGVQARPARQGPGSFFHTTA
;
A
#
# COMPACT_ATOMS: atom_id res chain seq x y z
N PRO A 1 12.50 0.50 -4.88
CA PRO A 1 12.60 1.97 -5.11
C PRO A 1 13.64 2.62 -4.20
N ALA A 2 13.68 2.30 -2.90
CA ALA A 2 14.65 2.87 -1.96
C ALA A 2 16.09 2.64 -2.39
N GLU A 3 16.41 1.49 -2.92
CA GLU A 3 17.76 1.14 -3.40
C GLU A 3 18.20 2.03 -4.57
N VAL A 4 17.27 2.44 -5.43
CA VAL A 4 17.53 3.37 -6.55
C VAL A 4 17.98 4.73 -6.04
N GLY A 5 17.37 5.24 -4.99
CA GLY A 5 17.76 6.49 -4.36
C GLY A 5 19.06 6.40 -3.55
N LEU A 6 19.28 5.29 -2.83
CA LEU A 6 20.37 5.13 -1.88
C LEU A 6 21.68 4.63 -2.51
N TRP A 7 21.61 3.75 -3.52
CA TRP A 7 22.81 3.13 -4.09
C TRP A 7 23.38 3.94 -5.24
N SER A 8 24.69 3.86 -5.39
CA SER A 8 25.34 4.44 -6.57
C SER A 8 24.97 3.65 -7.84
N MET A 9 25.01 4.29 -9.00
CA MET A 9 24.78 3.66 -10.30
C MET A 9 25.61 2.36 -10.48
N ARG A 10 26.87 2.38 -10.06
CA ARG A 10 27.77 1.20 -10.14
C ARG A 10 27.28 0.05 -9.29
N ARG A 11 26.85 0.33 -8.05
CA ARG A 11 26.32 -0.69 -7.14
C ARG A 11 25.02 -1.29 -7.65
N GLN A 12 24.15 -0.47 -8.22
CA GLN A 12 22.90 -0.94 -8.84
C GLN A 12 23.18 -1.80 -10.08
N ALA A 13 24.09 -1.36 -10.95
CA ALA A 13 24.51 -2.12 -12.12
C ALA A 13 25.10 -3.48 -11.73
N GLN A 14 25.91 -3.51 -10.69
CA GLN A 14 26.47 -4.75 -10.15
C GLN A 14 25.38 -5.69 -9.60
N ALA A 15 24.44 -5.16 -8.84
CA ALA A 15 23.34 -5.94 -8.28
C ALA A 15 22.41 -6.54 -9.37
N LEU A 16 22.30 -5.85 -10.51
CA LEU A 16 21.50 -6.28 -11.66
C LEU A 16 22.31 -7.11 -12.68
N GLY A 17 23.60 -7.31 -12.46
CA GLY A 17 24.48 -8.03 -13.40
C GLY A 17 24.66 -7.33 -14.75
N VAL A 18 24.54 -6.00 -14.81
CA VAL A 18 24.65 -5.20 -16.04
C VAL A 18 25.79 -4.21 -16.00
N ALA A 19 26.26 -3.76 -17.18
CA ALA A 19 27.26 -2.71 -17.24
C ALA A 19 26.69 -1.35 -16.79
N PRO A 20 27.48 -0.50 -16.11
CA PRO A 20 27.03 0.84 -15.70
C PRO A 20 26.49 1.70 -16.86
N ALA A 21 27.04 1.55 -18.07
CA ALA A 21 26.55 2.22 -19.27
C ALA A 21 25.09 1.86 -19.62
N THR A 22 24.64 0.65 -19.24
CA THR A 22 23.26 0.21 -19.45
C THR A 22 22.30 0.98 -18.55
N MET A 23 22.69 1.33 -17.33
CA MET A 23 21.90 2.15 -16.42
C MET A 23 21.69 3.58 -16.97
N LEU A 24 22.73 4.13 -17.59
CA LEU A 24 22.62 5.45 -18.25
C LEU A 24 21.71 5.39 -19.47
N ARG A 25 21.79 4.31 -20.27
CA ARG A 25 20.88 4.11 -21.42
C ARG A 25 19.43 3.97 -20.96
N LEU A 26 19.19 3.25 -19.87
CA LEU A 26 17.87 3.14 -19.26
C LEU A 26 17.32 4.52 -18.86
N ALA A 27 18.09 5.33 -18.14
CA ALA A 27 17.69 6.66 -17.75
C ALA A 27 17.29 7.53 -18.96
N ARG A 28 18.08 7.46 -20.03
CA ARG A 28 17.80 8.20 -21.29
C ARG A 28 16.57 7.65 -22.02
N ALA A 29 16.37 6.33 -22.02
CA ALA A 29 15.19 5.71 -22.65
C ALA A 29 13.89 6.10 -21.98
N VAL A 30 13.91 6.41 -20.67
CA VAL A 30 12.74 6.92 -19.92
C VAL A 30 12.69 8.45 -19.85
N GLY A 31 13.52 9.16 -20.61
CA GLY A 31 13.42 10.60 -20.82
C GLY A 31 14.30 11.48 -19.93
N TYR A 32 15.23 10.93 -19.14
CA TYR A 32 16.13 11.73 -18.31
C TYR A 32 17.46 12.00 -19.00
N SER A 33 18.04 13.19 -18.78
CA SER A 33 19.31 13.59 -19.38
C SER A 33 20.50 12.85 -18.80
N SER A 34 20.46 12.56 -17.52
CA SER A 34 21.49 11.84 -16.77
C SER A 34 20.93 10.77 -15.85
N TYR A 35 21.79 9.88 -15.37
CA TYR A 35 21.39 8.90 -14.36
C TYR A 35 21.11 9.56 -13.00
N GLU A 36 21.73 10.66 -12.70
CA GLU A 36 21.47 11.43 -11.48
C GLU A 36 20.08 12.07 -11.52
N ASP A 37 19.68 12.64 -12.67
CA ASP A 37 18.32 13.16 -12.87
C ASP A 37 17.26 12.06 -12.72
N PHE A 38 17.56 10.86 -13.22
CA PHE A 38 16.71 9.67 -13.02
C PHE A 38 16.60 9.27 -11.54
N ARG A 39 17.66 9.41 -10.75
CA ARG A 39 17.69 9.10 -9.31
C ARG A 39 17.00 10.15 -8.46
N GLN A 40 16.99 11.40 -8.90
CA GLN A 40 16.50 12.53 -8.10
C GLN A 40 15.07 12.34 -7.56
N PRO A 41 14.06 11.90 -8.34
CA PRO A 41 12.72 11.63 -7.83
C PRO A 41 12.71 10.57 -6.71
N PHE A 42 13.53 9.54 -6.82
CA PHE A 42 13.65 8.50 -5.79
C PHE A 42 14.33 9.01 -4.53
N GLN A 43 15.33 9.89 -4.67
CA GLN A 43 15.99 10.55 -3.54
C GLN A 43 15.04 11.53 -2.84
N GLN A 44 14.27 12.29 -3.61
CA GLN A 44 13.24 13.19 -3.07
C GLN A 44 12.14 12.43 -2.34
N ALA A 45 11.71 11.29 -2.88
CA ALA A 45 10.76 10.40 -2.20
C ALA A 45 11.31 9.82 -0.89
N LEU A 46 12.64 9.61 -0.80
CA LEU A 46 13.32 9.18 0.43
C LEU A 46 13.57 10.33 1.41
N ALA A 47 13.85 11.51 0.89
CA ALA A 47 14.08 12.74 1.66
C ALA A 47 12.78 13.47 2.02
N GLY A 48 11.68 13.13 1.33
CA GLY A 48 10.36 13.64 1.63
C GLY A 48 9.99 13.40 3.10
N PRO A 49 9.11 14.23 3.67
CA PRO A 49 8.77 14.13 5.08
C PRO A 49 8.35 12.69 5.34
N ARG A 50 9.12 11.99 6.17
CA ARG A 50 8.76 10.67 6.67
C ARG A 50 7.33 10.75 7.15
N ASN A 51 6.50 9.86 6.64
CA ASN A 51 5.13 9.74 7.11
C ASN A 51 5.20 9.68 8.64
N PRO A 52 4.80 10.71 9.40
CA PRO A 52 4.94 10.69 10.84
C PRO A 52 4.22 9.44 11.33
N GLY A 53 4.88 8.67 12.18
CA GLY A 53 4.31 7.46 12.75
C GLY A 53 2.99 7.80 13.46
N LEU A 54 2.12 6.80 13.67
CA LEU A 54 0.85 6.96 14.39
C LEU A 54 1.04 7.74 15.71
N ARG A 55 2.17 7.53 16.40
CA ARG A 55 2.51 8.21 17.65
C ARG A 55 2.77 9.70 17.46
N GLU A 56 3.50 10.09 16.42
CA GLU A 56 3.77 11.50 16.10
C GLU A 56 2.50 12.21 15.64
N ARG A 57 1.63 11.51 14.90
CA ARG A 57 0.31 12.03 14.50
C ARG A 57 -0.61 12.21 15.71
N ALA A 58 -0.63 11.25 16.63
CA ALA A 58 -1.41 11.35 17.85
C ALA A 58 -0.91 12.51 18.73
N ALA A 59 0.41 12.69 18.86
CA ALA A 59 0.99 13.81 19.60
C ALA A 59 0.64 15.17 18.96
N ALA A 60 0.69 15.27 17.63
CA ALA A 60 0.30 16.47 16.89
C ALA A 60 -1.20 16.80 17.08
N LEU A 61 -2.07 15.78 17.07
CA LEU A 61 -3.50 15.93 17.34
C LEU A 61 -3.77 16.36 18.77
N GLN A 62 -3.05 15.80 19.75
CA GLN A 62 -3.17 16.19 21.15
C GLN A 62 -2.72 17.65 21.37
N ALA A 63 -1.64 18.07 20.71
CA ALA A 63 -1.17 19.46 20.76
C ALA A 63 -2.17 20.43 20.11
N ALA A 64 -2.83 20.03 19.02
CA ALA A 64 -3.84 20.83 18.34
C ALA A 64 -5.19 20.86 19.09
N ALA A 65 -5.54 19.82 19.85
CA ALA A 65 -6.79 19.74 20.58
C ALA A 65 -6.93 20.80 21.70
N GLY A 66 -5.82 21.40 22.15
CA GLY A 66 -5.79 22.48 23.12
C GLY A 66 -5.93 23.90 22.52
N THR A 67 -5.97 24.00 21.18
CA THR A 67 -6.09 25.30 20.48
C THR A 67 -7.48 25.40 19.83
N ALA A 68 -7.98 26.64 19.68
CA ALA A 68 -9.26 26.93 19.02
C ALA A 68 -9.28 26.50 17.52
N GLU A 69 -8.18 25.94 17.02
CA GLU A 69 -7.96 25.49 15.64
C GLU A 69 -8.09 23.98 15.47
N ALA A 70 -8.61 23.24 16.46
CA ALA A 70 -8.88 21.81 16.26
C ALA A 70 -9.82 21.62 15.05
N PRO A 71 -9.48 20.70 14.10
CA PRO A 71 -10.31 20.49 12.93
C PRO A 71 -11.71 20.07 13.37
N GLY A 72 -12.71 20.83 12.93
CA GLY A 72 -14.11 20.52 13.18
C GLY A 72 -14.53 19.22 12.48
N HIS A 73 -15.66 18.65 12.90
CA HIS A 73 -16.24 17.46 12.27
C HIS A 73 -16.39 17.60 10.75
N ASP A 74 -16.73 18.79 10.27
CA ASP A 74 -16.91 19.10 8.85
C ASP A 74 -15.67 18.83 8.02
N VAL A 75 -14.50 19.17 8.55
CA VAL A 75 -13.21 18.98 7.88
C VAL A 75 -12.84 17.49 7.81
N LEU A 76 -13.08 16.76 8.89
CA LEU A 76 -12.85 15.31 8.91
C LEU A 76 -13.77 14.62 7.90
N THR A 77 -15.03 15.02 7.84
CA THR A 77 -16.01 14.50 6.89
C THR A 77 -15.59 14.79 5.45
N GLU A 78 -15.14 15.99 5.16
CA GLU A 78 -14.67 16.36 3.82
C GLU A 78 -13.45 15.53 3.39
N TYR A 79 -12.50 15.28 4.29
CA TYR A 79 -11.39 14.38 4.02
C TYR A 79 -11.83 12.95 3.72
N GLN A 80 -12.80 12.45 4.45
CA GLN A 80 -13.34 11.11 4.23
C GLN A 80 -14.00 11.01 2.85
N ILE A 81 -14.81 12.00 2.48
CA ILE A 81 -15.46 12.08 1.17
C ILE A 81 -14.40 12.12 0.05
N GLN A 82 -13.36 12.95 0.20
CA GLN A 82 -12.28 13.03 -0.77
C GLN A 82 -11.52 11.71 -0.91
N ALA A 83 -11.19 11.05 0.20
CA ALA A 83 -10.52 9.76 0.20
C ALA A 83 -11.35 8.71 -0.53
N MET A 84 -12.65 8.63 -0.26
CA MET A 84 -13.57 7.72 -0.93
C MET A 84 -13.69 8.03 -2.43
N SER A 85 -13.87 9.30 -2.79
CA SER A 85 -13.97 9.73 -4.19
C SER A 85 -12.71 9.43 -4.98
N SER A 86 -11.53 9.48 -4.35
CA SER A 86 -10.26 9.19 -4.99
C SER A 86 -10.12 7.74 -5.43
N VAL A 87 -10.79 6.80 -4.78
CA VAL A 87 -10.71 5.36 -5.09
C VAL A 87 -11.12 5.10 -6.54
N CYS A 88 -12.23 5.69 -6.99
CA CYS A 88 -12.69 5.54 -8.37
C CYS A 88 -11.73 6.18 -9.38
N ALA A 89 -11.13 7.32 -9.03
CA ALA A 89 -10.19 8.03 -9.90
C ALA A 89 -8.83 7.31 -10.04
N LEU A 90 -8.40 6.62 -8.98
CA LEU A 90 -7.11 5.95 -8.92
C LEU A 90 -7.11 4.57 -9.58
N ASN A 91 -8.28 3.97 -9.76
CA ASN A 91 -8.40 2.63 -10.31
C ASN A 91 -9.02 2.69 -11.70
N PRO A 92 -8.40 2.04 -12.70
CA PRO A 92 -8.97 2.02 -14.06
C PRO A 92 -10.34 1.32 -14.07
N ALA A 93 -11.15 1.67 -15.05
CA ALA A 93 -12.41 0.98 -15.29
C ALA A 93 -12.18 -0.53 -15.42
N GLY A 94 -12.98 -1.33 -14.74
CA GLY A 94 -12.85 -2.79 -14.74
C GLY A 94 -11.81 -3.37 -13.78
N ALA A 95 -10.99 -2.56 -13.09
CA ALA A 95 -10.01 -3.08 -12.13
C ALA A 95 -10.67 -3.85 -10.98
N PHE A 96 -11.80 -3.35 -10.48
CA PHE A 96 -12.58 -4.04 -9.46
C PHE A 96 -13.19 -5.32 -9.99
N ASP A 97 -13.76 -5.29 -11.20
CA ASP A 97 -14.37 -6.47 -11.81
C ASP A 97 -13.34 -7.58 -12.01
N ALA A 98 -12.15 -7.24 -12.48
CA ALA A 98 -11.05 -8.20 -12.65
C ALA A 98 -10.63 -8.83 -11.31
N ALA A 99 -10.50 -8.02 -10.26
CA ALA A 99 -10.20 -8.52 -8.92
C ALA A 99 -11.33 -9.42 -8.39
N VAL A 100 -12.59 -9.01 -8.56
CA VAL A 100 -13.77 -9.81 -8.18
C VAL A 100 -13.80 -11.15 -8.91
N GLN A 101 -13.53 -11.18 -10.23
CA GLN A 101 -13.47 -12.43 -10.98
C GLN A 101 -12.38 -13.38 -10.44
N THR A 102 -11.23 -12.85 -10.06
CA THR A 102 -10.18 -13.65 -9.41
C THR A 102 -10.67 -14.26 -8.09
N LEU A 103 -11.37 -13.49 -7.26
CA LEU A 103 -11.93 -13.97 -6.00
C LEU A 103 -13.03 -15.01 -6.22
N LEU A 104 -13.88 -14.83 -7.24
CA LEU A 104 -14.95 -15.77 -7.58
C LEU A 104 -14.39 -17.13 -8.04
N ASN A 105 -13.27 -17.14 -8.75
CA ASN A 105 -12.63 -18.33 -9.27
C ASN A 105 -11.72 -19.02 -8.23
N ALA A 106 -11.36 -18.32 -7.14
CA ALA A 106 -10.47 -18.88 -6.14
C ALA A 106 -11.13 -20.01 -5.34
N ARG A 107 -10.36 -21.07 -5.11
CA ARG A 107 -10.73 -22.19 -4.25
C ARG A 107 -10.84 -21.72 -2.78
N GLN A 108 -9.86 -20.95 -2.32
CA GLN A 108 -9.82 -20.31 -1.01
C GLN A 108 -9.32 -18.87 -1.15
N VAL A 109 -9.79 -17.97 -0.28
CA VAL A 109 -9.37 -16.56 -0.26
C VAL A 109 -8.79 -16.22 1.11
N GLY A 110 -7.49 -15.86 1.10
CA GLY A 110 -6.79 -15.33 2.26
C GLY A 110 -6.99 -13.82 2.39
N PHE A 111 -7.02 -13.33 3.62
CA PHE A 111 -7.03 -11.90 3.94
C PHE A 111 -5.87 -11.60 4.86
N LEU A 112 -4.96 -10.71 4.43
CA LEU A 112 -3.76 -10.33 5.14
C LEU A 112 -3.70 -8.81 5.32
N GLY A 113 -3.64 -8.38 6.53
CA GLY A 113 -3.32 -7.01 6.93
C GLY A 113 -2.68 -7.04 8.30
N THR A 114 -1.67 -6.22 8.52
CA THR A 114 -0.99 -6.15 9.81
C THR A 114 -1.10 -4.77 10.41
N ARG A 115 -0.91 -4.65 11.72
CA ARG A 115 -1.02 -3.38 12.45
C ARG A 115 -2.39 -2.73 12.22
N SER A 116 -2.41 -1.48 11.72
CA SER A 116 -3.65 -0.74 11.43
C SER A 116 -4.47 -1.33 10.28
N ALA A 117 -3.85 -2.03 9.34
CA ALA A 117 -4.56 -2.72 8.26
C ALA A 117 -5.23 -4.03 8.71
N PHE A 118 -4.92 -4.53 9.90
CA PHE A 118 -5.53 -5.77 10.42
C PHE A 118 -7.06 -5.66 10.55
N GLY A 119 -7.54 -4.55 11.13
CA GLY A 119 -8.97 -4.32 11.29
C GLY A 119 -9.72 -4.32 9.95
N ILE A 120 -9.08 -3.78 8.90
CA ILE A 120 -9.65 -3.74 7.55
C ILE A 120 -9.70 -5.16 6.97
N ALA A 121 -8.60 -5.92 7.05
CA ALA A 121 -8.55 -7.30 6.57
C ALA A 121 -9.60 -8.19 7.29
N PHE A 122 -9.75 -8.03 8.60
CA PHE A 122 -10.78 -8.71 9.37
C PHE A 122 -12.19 -8.38 8.90
N GLN A 123 -12.50 -7.08 8.73
CA GLN A 123 -13.80 -6.62 8.28
C GLN A 123 -14.12 -7.09 6.86
N MET A 124 -13.15 -7.02 5.95
CA MET A 124 -13.32 -7.53 4.58
C MET A 124 -13.56 -9.03 4.57
N ARG A 125 -12.79 -9.80 5.34
CA ARG A 125 -13.03 -11.23 5.48
C ARG A 125 -14.40 -11.53 6.06
N TYR A 126 -14.84 -10.79 7.07
CA TYR A 126 -16.17 -10.94 7.66
C TYR A 126 -17.26 -10.69 6.60
N ALA A 127 -17.18 -9.59 5.86
CA ALA A 127 -18.13 -9.29 4.80
C ALA A 127 -18.13 -10.35 3.70
N TYR A 128 -16.94 -10.79 3.27
CA TYR A 128 -16.79 -11.83 2.26
C TYR A 128 -17.44 -13.16 2.69
N GLN A 129 -17.25 -13.57 3.92
CA GLN A 129 -17.80 -14.86 4.40
C GLN A 129 -19.31 -14.89 4.53
N LEU A 130 -20.01 -13.73 4.51
CA LEU A 130 -21.46 -13.67 4.44
C LEU A 130 -21.98 -14.15 3.07
N VAL A 131 -21.15 -14.01 2.04
CA VAL A 131 -21.46 -14.41 0.66
C VAL A 131 -20.82 -15.76 0.31
N ARG A 132 -19.58 -16.00 0.74
CA ARG A 132 -18.82 -17.23 0.43
C ARG A 132 -18.03 -17.69 1.66
N ARG A 133 -18.07 -19.00 1.94
CA ARG A 133 -17.48 -19.58 3.14
C ARG A 133 -16.02 -20.03 3.00
N ASN A 134 -15.40 -19.80 1.85
CA ASN A 134 -14.04 -20.25 1.52
C ASN A 134 -12.98 -19.20 1.86
N SER A 135 -13.07 -18.57 3.02
CA SER A 135 -12.15 -17.50 3.43
C SER A 135 -11.36 -17.81 4.69
N VAL A 136 -10.13 -17.35 4.76
CA VAL A 136 -9.25 -17.43 5.92
C VAL A 136 -8.64 -16.05 6.22
N LEU A 137 -8.56 -15.71 7.51
CA LEU A 137 -7.81 -14.55 7.97
C LEU A 137 -6.41 -14.99 8.37
N ILE A 138 -5.40 -14.31 7.86
CA ILE A 138 -4.02 -14.49 8.27
C ILE A 138 -3.78 -13.49 9.41
N ASP A 139 -4.13 -13.90 10.63
CA ASP A 139 -4.11 -13.04 11.82
C ASP A 139 -2.85 -13.20 12.67
N GLY A 140 -2.06 -14.23 12.38
CA GLY A 140 -0.86 -14.54 13.15
C GLY A 140 -1.14 -15.03 14.58
N LEU A 141 -2.37 -15.47 14.88
CA LEU A 141 -2.70 -16.04 16.17
C LEU A 141 -1.78 -17.24 16.46
N GLY A 142 -1.23 -17.28 17.66
CA GLY A 142 -0.21 -18.26 17.99
C GLY A 142 1.19 -17.95 17.48
N GLY A 143 1.41 -16.76 16.85
CA GLY A 143 2.71 -16.34 16.36
C GLY A 143 3.15 -16.94 15.02
N ALA A 144 2.26 -17.62 14.30
CA ALA A 144 2.57 -18.37 13.09
C ALA A 144 1.84 -17.85 11.81
N PRO A 145 1.96 -16.54 11.45
CA PRO A 145 1.31 -16.03 10.25
C PRO A 145 1.84 -16.67 8.97
N ALA A 146 3.09 -17.15 8.98
CA ALA A 146 3.68 -17.84 7.84
C ALA A 146 3.00 -19.19 7.60
N GLU A 147 2.76 -19.98 8.64
CA GLU A 147 2.06 -21.25 8.52
C GLU A 147 0.62 -21.08 8.01
N GLN A 148 -0.06 -20.02 8.46
CA GLN A 148 -1.39 -19.69 7.95
C GLN A 148 -1.36 -19.31 6.46
N ALA A 149 -0.36 -18.54 6.05
CA ALA A 149 -0.18 -18.16 4.65
C ALA A 149 0.26 -19.35 3.79
N ASP A 150 1.00 -20.30 4.35
CA ASP A 150 1.48 -21.51 3.67
C ASP A 150 0.36 -22.50 3.32
N ASN A 151 -0.81 -22.35 3.93
CA ASN A 151 -2.01 -23.10 3.55
C ASN A 151 -2.67 -22.61 2.25
N LEU A 152 -2.17 -21.54 1.63
CA LEU A 152 -2.62 -21.05 0.33
C LEU A 152 -1.65 -21.48 -0.76
N ASP A 153 -2.19 -22.03 -1.85
CA ASP A 153 -1.45 -22.52 -2.99
C ASP A 153 -2.03 -22.03 -4.34
N ALA A 154 -1.48 -22.50 -5.45
CA ALA A 154 -2.01 -22.22 -6.77
C ALA A 154 -3.50 -22.57 -6.87
N GLY A 155 -4.28 -21.64 -7.42
CA GLY A 155 -5.74 -21.71 -7.46
C GLY A 155 -6.44 -21.03 -6.27
N ASP A 156 -5.68 -20.51 -5.30
CA ASP A 156 -6.18 -19.65 -4.23
C ASP A 156 -5.89 -18.17 -4.53
N ALA A 157 -6.54 -17.28 -3.80
CA ALA A 157 -6.29 -15.86 -3.87
C ALA A 157 -5.90 -15.31 -2.48
N LEU A 158 -5.10 -14.24 -2.46
CA LEU A 158 -4.75 -13.53 -1.25
C LEU A 158 -5.00 -12.02 -1.45
N ILE A 159 -5.90 -11.46 -0.66
CA ILE A 159 -6.02 -10.02 -0.51
C ILE A 159 -5.02 -9.56 0.53
N VAL A 160 -4.10 -8.69 0.15
CA VAL A 160 -3.13 -8.08 1.05
C VAL A 160 -3.33 -6.57 1.12
N ILE A 161 -3.43 -6.05 2.33
CA ILE A 161 -3.70 -4.63 2.59
C ILE A 161 -2.51 -4.04 3.32
N SER A 162 -1.87 -3.04 2.72
CA SER A 162 -0.78 -2.31 3.36
C SER A 162 -0.52 -0.97 2.69
N GLN A 163 -0.04 -0.03 3.48
CA GLN A 163 0.41 1.29 3.05
C GLN A 163 1.79 1.60 3.63
N ALA A 164 2.43 2.63 3.12
CA ALA A 164 3.73 3.08 3.63
C ALA A 164 3.65 3.55 5.10
N PRO A 165 4.65 3.18 5.93
CA PRO A 165 5.76 2.28 5.66
C PRO A 165 5.32 0.81 5.69
N TYR A 166 5.58 0.10 4.60
CA TYR A 166 5.15 -1.29 4.43
C TYR A 166 5.86 -2.21 5.44
N PRO A 167 5.13 -2.94 6.31
CA PRO A 167 5.74 -3.89 7.23
C PRO A 167 6.46 -5.00 6.46
N THR A 168 7.73 -5.23 6.77
CA THR A 168 8.57 -6.24 6.08
C THR A 168 7.93 -7.62 6.11
N ALA A 169 7.37 -8.02 7.23
CA ALA A 169 6.69 -9.32 7.36
C ALA A 169 5.51 -9.47 6.39
N THR A 170 4.67 -8.42 6.23
CA THR A 170 3.55 -8.43 5.29
C THR A 170 4.04 -8.61 3.85
N VAL A 171 5.08 -7.86 3.47
CA VAL A 171 5.68 -7.95 2.12
C VAL A 171 6.27 -9.33 1.86
N GLN A 172 6.96 -9.90 2.85
CA GLN A 172 7.54 -11.24 2.72
C GLN A 172 6.48 -12.32 2.57
N LEU A 173 5.43 -12.30 3.39
CA LEU A 173 4.32 -13.26 3.30
C LEU A 173 3.60 -13.16 1.94
N ALA A 174 3.32 -11.94 1.47
CA ALA A 174 2.71 -11.73 0.16
C ALA A 174 3.58 -12.27 -0.98
N ARG A 175 4.89 -12.00 -0.94
CA ARG A 175 5.84 -12.50 -1.93
C ARG A 175 5.94 -14.03 -1.92
N GLN A 176 6.00 -14.65 -0.75
CA GLN A 176 6.03 -16.11 -0.63
C GLN A 176 4.75 -16.75 -1.19
N ALA A 177 3.58 -16.17 -0.90
CA ALA A 177 2.32 -16.63 -1.46
C ALA A 177 2.30 -16.50 -3.00
N ALA A 178 2.73 -15.37 -3.55
CA ALA A 178 2.84 -15.18 -5.00
C ALA A 178 3.80 -16.19 -5.66
N GLN A 179 4.92 -16.50 -5.03
CA GLN A 179 5.88 -17.50 -5.52
C GLN A 179 5.29 -18.93 -5.56
N ARG A 180 4.30 -19.23 -4.71
CA ARG A 180 3.55 -20.50 -4.76
C ARG A 180 2.41 -20.49 -5.77
N GLY A 181 2.23 -19.41 -6.51
CA GLY A 181 1.18 -19.28 -7.52
C GLY A 181 -0.17 -18.82 -6.99
N VAL A 182 -0.21 -18.29 -5.75
CA VAL A 182 -1.41 -17.66 -5.21
C VAL A 182 -1.69 -16.35 -5.95
N ALA A 183 -2.93 -16.14 -6.38
CA ALA A 183 -3.34 -14.91 -7.05
C ALA A 183 -3.39 -13.75 -6.04
N LEU A 184 -2.40 -12.87 -6.09
CA LEU A 184 -2.26 -11.76 -5.15
C LEU A 184 -3.06 -10.54 -5.61
N ILE A 185 -3.95 -10.03 -4.76
CA ILE A 185 -4.68 -8.78 -4.94
C ILE A 185 -4.18 -7.79 -3.89
N ALA A 186 -3.47 -6.75 -4.32
CA ALA A 186 -2.91 -5.75 -3.42
C ALA A 186 -3.85 -4.55 -3.28
N LEU A 187 -4.19 -4.19 -2.04
CA LEU A 187 -4.81 -2.91 -1.69
C LEU A 187 -3.72 -2.03 -1.10
N THR A 188 -3.30 -0.99 -1.82
CA THR A 188 -2.13 -0.18 -1.45
C THR A 188 -2.25 1.28 -1.90
N ASP A 189 -1.46 2.14 -1.27
CA ASP A 189 -1.43 3.58 -1.54
C ASP A 189 -0.56 3.97 -2.73
N ASP A 190 0.42 3.12 -3.11
CA ASP A 190 1.40 3.44 -4.15
C ASP A 190 1.43 2.35 -5.23
N PRO A 191 1.33 2.71 -6.54
CA PRO A 191 1.47 1.74 -7.63
C PRO A 191 2.86 1.11 -7.71
N LEU A 192 3.86 1.71 -7.09
CA LEU A 192 5.23 1.18 -6.97
C LEU A 192 5.48 0.50 -5.62
N SER A 193 4.44 0.24 -4.84
CA SER A 193 4.57 -0.48 -3.58
C SER A 193 5.17 -1.87 -3.81
N PRO A 194 5.92 -2.41 -2.85
CA PRO A 194 6.46 -3.77 -2.96
C PRO A 194 5.38 -4.85 -3.10
N LEU A 195 4.14 -4.54 -2.75
CA LEU A 195 3.00 -5.43 -2.94
C LEU A 195 2.46 -5.38 -4.36
N ALA A 196 2.41 -4.19 -4.97
CA ALA A 196 1.93 -4.01 -6.33
C ALA A 196 2.81 -4.73 -7.37
N VAL A 197 4.10 -4.86 -7.09
CA VAL A 197 5.05 -5.58 -7.98
C VAL A 197 4.74 -7.07 -8.08
N GLU A 198 4.25 -7.68 -7.01
CA GLU A 198 3.95 -9.12 -6.94
C GLU A 198 2.47 -9.43 -7.27
N ALA A 199 1.62 -8.40 -7.29
CA ALA A 199 0.18 -8.58 -7.42
C ALA A 199 -0.28 -8.75 -8.87
N CYS A 200 -1.23 -9.65 -9.10
CA CYS A 200 -1.95 -9.74 -10.37
C CYS A 200 -2.99 -8.62 -10.52
N HIS A 201 -3.53 -8.11 -9.41
CA HIS A 201 -4.39 -6.94 -9.38
C HIS A 201 -3.95 -5.99 -8.26
N THR A 202 -3.87 -4.69 -8.59
CA THR A 202 -3.59 -3.64 -7.62
C THR A 202 -4.76 -2.68 -7.59
N LEU A 203 -5.41 -2.60 -6.43
CA LEU A 203 -6.44 -1.61 -6.13
C LEU A 203 -5.82 -0.53 -5.24
N ARG A 204 -5.95 0.71 -5.69
CA ARG A 204 -5.29 1.85 -5.06
C ARG A 204 -6.26 2.66 -4.23
N PHE A 205 -5.77 3.14 -3.11
CA PHE A 205 -6.40 4.19 -2.33
C PHE A 205 -5.39 5.32 -2.08
N ALA A 206 -5.85 6.54 -1.97
CA ALA A 206 -5.01 7.65 -1.53
C ALA A 206 -5.35 7.99 -0.09
N PRO A 207 -4.33 8.12 0.79
CA PRO A 207 -4.53 8.89 2.00
C PRO A 207 -4.90 10.32 1.58
N PRO A 208 -5.74 11.03 2.35
CA PRO A 208 -6.10 12.42 2.03
C PRO A 208 -4.85 13.24 1.78
N ASP A 209 -4.88 13.99 0.68
CA ASP A 209 -3.71 14.71 0.16
C ASP A 209 -3.18 15.69 1.21
N ARG A 210 -1.88 15.62 1.46
CA ARG A 210 -1.19 16.52 2.38
C ARG A 210 -1.08 17.94 1.83
N ASP A 211 -0.96 18.09 0.52
CA ASP A 211 -0.72 19.38 -0.10
C ASP A 211 -1.98 20.25 -0.11
N GLY A 212 -3.16 19.66 -0.24
CA GLY A 212 -4.43 20.34 -0.02
C GLY A 212 -4.63 20.80 1.43
N VAL A 213 -3.93 20.17 2.39
CA VAL A 213 -3.97 20.50 3.82
C VAL A 213 -2.90 21.52 4.20
N GLN A 214 -1.74 21.52 3.55
CA GLN A 214 -0.67 22.48 3.80
C GLN A 214 -1.02 23.90 3.30
N ALA A 215 -1.91 24.02 2.32
CA ALA A 215 -2.46 25.31 1.90
C ALA A 215 -3.38 25.96 2.96
N ARG A 216 -3.75 25.20 4.03
CA ARG A 216 -4.45 25.70 5.21
C ARG A 216 -3.69 25.21 6.44
N PRO A 217 -2.87 26.03 7.10
CA PRO A 217 -2.19 25.62 8.32
C PRO A 217 -3.24 25.22 9.37
N ALA A 218 -3.12 24.04 9.91
CA ALA A 218 -3.92 23.48 11.02
C ALA A 218 -4.96 22.38 10.74
N ARG A 219 -4.96 21.63 9.61
CA ARG A 219 -6.05 20.66 9.42
C ARG A 219 -5.58 19.28 9.00
N GLN A 220 -4.91 18.52 9.87
CA GLN A 220 -4.56 17.12 9.67
C GLN A 220 -5.38 16.22 10.60
N GLY A 221 -6.32 15.46 10.03
CA GLY A 221 -7.14 14.51 10.77
C GLY A 221 -6.83 13.03 10.40
N PRO A 222 -7.11 12.07 11.31
CA PRO A 222 -6.77 10.65 11.16
C PRO A 222 -7.74 9.84 10.31
N GLY A 223 -8.55 10.49 9.46
CA GLY A 223 -9.78 9.91 8.91
C GLY A 223 -9.67 8.87 7.80
N SER A 224 -8.50 8.64 7.17
CA SER A 224 -8.43 7.82 5.95
C SER A 224 -8.44 6.30 6.17
N PHE A 225 -8.29 5.84 7.40
CA PHE A 225 -8.13 4.41 7.69
C PHE A 225 -9.43 3.60 7.69
N PHE A 226 -10.55 4.23 8.05
CA PHE A 226 -11.80 3.52 8.28
C PHE A 226 -12.73 3.42 7.07
N HIS A 227 -12.40 4.09 5.96
CA HIS A 227 -13.29 4.18 4.80
C HIS A 227 -12.82 3.41 3.56
N THR A 228 -11.72 2.68 3.62
CA THR A 228 -11.21 1.87 2.50
C THR A 228 -11.91 0.52 2.36
N THR A 229 -12.88 0.22 3.21
CA THR A 229 -13.60 -1.07 3.26
C THR A 229 -15.03 -1.04 2.73
N ALA A 230 -15.46 0.08 2.14
CA ALA A 230 -16.78 0.17 1.52
C ALA A 230 -16.78 -0.32 0.07
#